data_4a17a9dfa502ca75f3fc65d83caedac8
#
_entry.id   4a17a9dfa502ca75f3fc65d83caedac8
#
_cell.length_a   1.000
_cell.length_b   1.000
_cell.length_c   1.000
_cell.angle_alpha   90.00
_cell.angle_beta   90.00
_cell.angle_gamma   90.00
#
_symmetry.space_group_name_H-M   'P 1'
#
loop_
_entity.id
_entity.type
_entity.pdbx_description
1 polymer ?
#
loop_
_entity_poly.entity_id
_entity_poly.type
_entity_poly.pdbx_seq_one_letter_code
_entity_poly.pdbx_strand_id
1 'polypeptide(L)'
;MIRKTKNDSHRLPICPPARLPICLGSLRLTLYSYFFIFIIGLYGITGFPFAEFQGQNQPDFIAWAKIEQASETEPVVIEEADYLKATGVDETFDLVGHVRLRHGETVLTSDRVLYHRLDGVVTLDGQVRITRENSTLVADHATYYEKNQYALGTGGVRLDDLAEGTTLTGEQAKYYHQPRWAIVTGRPRMKRQIGENEVVITGRRLEYYFAEADTLVQAIAQDSVTVIDYNDGVTITCQRTEYFRTREWAHFSGDPRLVKQEADAEYDIIVTGKEMTYDFNKKIAIVYDSVRIVRGPLQGLCDTIRYDSARQQIHMISNPVIWDANSEIRGDDILLELEDNKVSQATITGRAIGAYAPNDSADVKRSSIEGRKMLVTFDGASVRTITAFQNATSTYHPTESAGGPPGSNVVRAKQITIELDHGKLLNISAEGSVEGTYRALLRQ
;
A
#
# COMPACT_ATOMS: atom_id res chain seq x y z
N MET A 1 65.74 40.26 1.12
CA MET A 1 65.23 41.48 1.81
C MET A 1 64.00 41.01 2.59
N ILE A 2 64.17 40.65 3.91
CA ILE A 2 64.05 41.52 5.06
C ILE A 2 62.71 42.26 5.05
N ARG A 3 61.76 42.00 5.96
CA ARG A 3 61.62 42.04 7.43
C ARG A 3 60.22 41.47 7.76
N LYS A 4 59.97 40.58 8.72
CA LYS A 4 59.84 40.74 10.18
C LYS A 4 58.97 41.92 10.61
N THR A 5 57.86 41.65 11.30
CA THR A 5 57.56 41.72 12.75
C THR A 5 56.03 41.74 12.88
N LYS A 6 55.28 41.35 13.91
CA LYS A 6 55.45 40.93 15.28
C LYS A 6 54.04 40.78 15.85
N ASN A 7 53.87 39.80 16.68
CA ASN A 7 52.86 39.65 17.75
C ASN A 7 52.05 40.86 18.17
N ASP A 8 50.79 40.65 18.46
CA ASP A 8 50.33 40.89 19.83
C ASP A 8 49.03 40.11 20.14
N SER A 9 49.06 39.54 21.30
CA SER A 9 48.06 38.85 22.07
C SER A 9 47.04 39.84 22.65
N HIS A 10 45.72 39.54 22.65
CA HIS A 10 44.89 39.95 23.75
C HIS A 10 43.72 38.92 23.99
N ARG A 11 43.59 38.68 25.24
CA ARG A 11 42.78 37.78 26.05
C ARG A 11 41.29 37.90 25.83
N LEU A 12 40.63 36.75 26.04
CA LEU A 12 39.21 36.60 26.35
C LEU A 12 38.72 37.44 27.54
N PRO A 13 37.44 37.75 27.63
CA PRO A 13 36.76 37.69 28.90
C PRO A 13 35.66 36.60 28.93
N ILE A 14 35.70 35.86 30.00
CA ILE A 14 34.72 34.93 30.55
C ILE A 14 33.49 35.74 30.97
N CYS A 15 32.30 35.34 30.61
CA CYS A 15 31.05 35.80 31.23
C CYS A 15 30.14 34.65 31.59
N PRO A 16 29.36 34.73 32.68
CA PRO A 16 28.85 33.61 33.46
C PRO A 16 27.48 33.06 32.99
N PRO A 17 26.97 31.96 33.61
CA PRO A 17 25.83 31.23 33.10
C PRO A 17 24.50 31.93 33.44
N ALA A 18 23.69 32.17 32.44
CA ALA A 18 22.31 32.57 32.60
C ALA A 18 21.39 31.36 32.61
N ARG A 19 20.52 31.35 33.61
CA ARG A 19 19.53 30.32 33.96
C ARG A 19 18.50 30.12 32.87
N LEU A 20 18.20 28.86 32.59
CA LEU A 20 17.02 28.34 31.86
C LEU A 20 15.71 28.67 32.62
N PRO A 21 14.63 29.05 31.94
CA PRO A 21 13.31 28.68 32.40
C PRO A 21 12.85 27.43 31.66
N ILE A 22 12.52 26.42 32.45
CA ILE A 22 11.83 25.18 32.05
C ILE A 22 10.42 25.59 31.59
N CYS A 23 10.15 25.55 30.30
CA CYS A 23 8.79 25.48 29.79
C CYS A 23 8.55 24.02 29.39
N LEU A 24 7.80 23.34 30.24
CA LEU A 24 7.08 22.10 29.86
C LEU A 24 6.05 22.45 28.80
N GLY A 25 6.43 22.34 27.56
CA GLY A 25 5.53 22.32 26.40
C GLY A 25 5.47 20.90 25.87
N SER A 26 4.30 20.32 25.98
CA SER A 26 3.89 19.02 25.50
C SER A 26 4.55 18.60 24.18
N LEU A 27 5.43 17.61 24.25
CA LEU A 27 5.87 16.82 23.11
C LEU A 27 4.69 15.92 22.68
N ARG A 28 3.81 16.46 21.83
CA ARG A 28 2.98 15.62 20.99
C ARG A 28 3.89 15.10 19.87
N LEU A 29 4.40 13.90 20.06
CA LEU A 29 4.92 13.11 18.95
C LEU A 29 3.78 12.91 17.96
N THR A 30 3.83 13.63 16.87
CA THR A 30 3.09 13.35 15.66
C THR A 30 3.70 12.09 15.03
N LEU A 31 3.19 10.93 15.43
CA LEU A 31 3.40 9.63 14.78
C LEU A 31 2.42 9.53 13.60
N TYR A 32 2.69 10.25 12.51
CA TYR A 32 2.01 10.07 11.25
C TYR A 32 3.02 10.21 10.13
N SER A 33 3.59 9.11 9.73
CA SER A 33 4.15 8.94 8.38
C SER A 33 4.86 7.62 8.28
N TYR A 34 4.16 6.53 7.97
CA TYR A 34 4.76 5.36 7.32
C TYR A 34 3.66 4.56 6.65
N PHE A 35 3.17 5.11 5.56
CA PHE A 35 2.37 4.38 4.61
C PHE A 35 3.33 3.71 3.63
N PHE A 36 3.49 2.41 3.69
CA PHE A 36 4.34 1.61 2.81
C PHE A 36 5.86 1.67 3.01
N ILE A 37 6.35 1.36 4.15
CA ILE A 37 7.62 0.67 4.24
C ILE A 37 7.42 -0.52 5.15
N PHE A 38 7.43 -1.67 4.53
CA PHE A 38 7.77 -2.94 5.14
C PHE A 38 7.51 -3.02 6.65
N ILE A 39 6.60 -3.68 7.03
CA ILE A 39 6.26 -4.95 7.65
C ILE A 39 6.90 -5.20 9.00
N ILE A 40 6.12 -5.29 10.13
CA ILE A 40 6.35 -6.24 11.18
C ILE A 40 5.82 -5.93 12.58
N GLY A 41 5.31 -6.79 13.26
CA GLY A 41 5.45 -7.38 14.46
C GLY A 41 4.57 -7.51 15.60
N LEU A 42 4.50 -8.47 16.10
CA LEU A 42 4.11 -9.50 17.06
C LEU A 42 3.37 -9.06 18.35
N TYR A 43 2.38 -9.79 18.71
CA TYR A 43 2.37 -10.78 19.80
C TYR A 43 1.27 -11.83 19.57
N GLY A 44 1.65 -13.08 19.78
CA GLY A 44 0.82 -14.23 19.61
C GLY A 44 -0.13 -14.47 20.79
N ILE A 45 -1.21 -15.15 20.50
CA ILE A 45 -1.86 -16.16 21.36
C ILE A 45 -2.50 -17.18 20.43
N THR A 46 -2.28 -18.42 20.81
CA THR A 46 -2.66 -19.69 20.24
C THR A 46 -4.13 -19.88 19.89
N GLY A 47 -4.36 -20.51 18.73
CA GLY A 47 -5.43 -21.47 18.54
C GLY A 47 -6.76 -20.93 18.08
N PHE A 48 -6.95 -20.79 16.76
CA PHE A 48 -8.26 -21.01 16.12
C PHE A 48 -8.07 -21.81 14.83
N PRO A 49 -8.94 -22.77 14.55
CA PRO A 49 -8.82 -23.64 13.37
C PRO A 49 -9.07 -22.84 12.09
N PHE A 50 -8.26 -23.13 11.09
CA PHE A 50 -8.51 -22.73 9.71
C PHE A 50 -9.85 -23.28 9.28
N ALA A 51 -10.85 -22.41 9.12
CA ALA A 51 -12.03 -22.72 8.34
C ALA A 51 -11.68 -22.40 6.88
N GLU A 52 -11.63 -23.45 6.06
CA GLU A 52 -11.63 -23.37 4.61
C GLU A 52 -12.81 -22.49 4.17
N PHE A 53 -12.53 -21.32 3.63
CA PHE A 53 -13.47 -20.58 2.81
C PHE A 53 -13.43 -21.18 1.39
N GLN A 54 -14.13 -22.32 1.24
CA GLN A 54 -14.55 -22.77 -0.09
C GLN A 54 -15.64 -21.84 -0.60
N GLY A 55 -15.45 -21.38 -1.83
CA GLY A 55 -16.32 -20.46 -2.51
C GLY A 55 -17.79 -20.87 -2.47
N GLN A 56 -18.60 -19.96 -1.99
CA GLN A 56 -20.03 -19.94 -2.30
C GLN A 56 -20.46 -18.51 -2.52
N ASN A 57 -20.92 -18.29 -3.75
CA ASN A 57 -21.88 -17.31 -4.20
C ASN A 57 -21.66 -15.85 -3.75
N GLN A 58 -21.35 -15.03 -4.74
CA GLN A 58 -21.60 -13.59 -4.64
C GLN A 58 -22.97 -13.36 -3.99
N PRO A 59 -23.09 -12.66 -2.87
CA PRO A 59 -24.39 -12.16 -2.46
C PRO A 59 -24.78 -11.11 -3.48
N ASP A 60 -25.92 -11.34 -4.12
CA ASP A 60 -26.65 -10.33 -4.86
C ASP A 60 -26.81 -9.09 -4.00
N PHE A 61 -26.00 -8.07 -4.24
CA PHE A 61 -26.05 -6.77 -3.55
C PHE A 61 -27.23 -5.91 -4.00
N ILE A 62 -28.34 -6.54 -4.48
CA ILE A 62 -29.54 -5.83 -4.93
C ILE A 62 -30.72 -5.96 -3.93
N ALA A 63 -30.52 -6.45 -2.73
CA ALA A 63 -31.66 -6.83 -1.90
C ALA A 63 -31.93 -5.97 -0.67
N TRP A 64 -31.65 -4.65 -0.65
CA TRP A 64 -32.25 -3.83 0.42
C TRP A 64 -32.25 -2.31 0.22
N ALA A 65 -32.54 -1.88 -0.98
CA ALA A 65 -33.17 -0.60 -1.10
C ALA A 65 -34.67 -0.76 -0.75
N LYS A 66 -34.99 -0.96 0.51
CA LYS A 66 -36.31 -0.56 1.02
C LYS A 66 -36.32 0.96 0.93
N ILE A 67 -36.89 1.46 -0.16
CA ILE A 67 -37.29 2.86 -0.26
C ILE A 67 -38.38 3.02 0.79
N GLU A 68 -38.02 3.53 1.96
CA GLU A 68 -39.02 4.13 2.85
C GLU A 68 -39.65 5.25 2.04
N GLN A 69 -41.01 5.20 1.96
CA GLN A 69 -41.79 6.20 1.27
C GLN A 69 -41.36 7.58 1.77
N ALA A 70 -40.99 8.44 0.83
CA ALA A 70 -40.61 9.81 1.07
C ALA A 70 -41.69 10.47 1.97
N SER A 71 -41.28 10.92 3.15
CA SER A 71 -41.98 11.98 3.87
C SER A 71 -42.16 13.16 2.93
N GLU A 72 -43.26 13.90 3.07
CA GLU A 72 -43.57 15.10 2.29
C GLU A 72 -42.29 15.89 2.02
N THR A 73 -41.87 15.93 0.76
CA THR A 73 -40.62 16.59 0.36
C THR A 73 -40.77 18.07 0.63
N GLU A 74 -39.85 18.66 1.40
CA GLU A 74 -39.79 20.10 1.59
C GLU A 74 -39.72 20.76 0.20
N PRO A 75 -40.48 21.85 -0.03
CA PRO A 75 -40.51 22.50 -1.35
C PRO A 75 -39.15 23.16 -1.67
N VAL A 76 -38.79 23.23 -2.95
CA VAL A 76 -37.70 24.08 -3.39
C VAL A 76 -38.09 25.55 -3.23
N VAL A 77 -37.31 26.32 -2.49
CA VAL A 77 -37.51 27.74 -2.23
C VAL A 77 -36.55 28.55 -3.12
N ILE A 78 -37.05 29.51 -3.84
CA ILE A 78 -36.29 30.51 -4.58
C ILE A 78 -35.86 31.61 -3.59
N GLU A 79 -34.56 31.68 -3.25
CA GLU A 79 -34.06 32.69 -2.31
C GLU A 79 -33.59 33.96 -3.01
N GLU A 80 -32.97 33.83 -4.21
CA GLU A 80 -32.40 34.95 -4.94
C GLU A 80 -32.37 34.67 -6.46
N ALA A 81 -32.63 35.70 -7.27
CA ALA A 81 -32.39 35.77 -8.71
C ALA A 81 -32.50 37.23 -9.18
N ASP A 82 -31.72 37.64 -10.17
CA ASP A 82 -31.84 38.99 -10.75
C ASP A 82 -33.10 39.13 -11.62
N TYR A 83 -33.50 38.03 -12.26
CA TYR A 83 -34.69 37.97 -13.10
C TYR A 83 -35.41 36.64 -12.94
N LEU A 84 -36.76 36.70 -12.87
CA LEU A 84 -37.64 35.54 -12.81
C LEU A 84 -38.78 35.66 -13.80
N LYS A 85 -38.98 34.63 -14.63
CA LYS A 85 -40.15 34.46 -15.49
C LYS A 85 -40.87 33.16 -15.09
N ALA A 86 -42.14 33.27 -14.76
CA ALA A 86 -42.96 32.11 -14.49
C ALA A 86 -43.99 31.89 -15.62
N THR A 87 -44.19 30.61 -15.99
CA THR A 87 -45.17 30.20 -16.98
C THR A 87 -46.24 29.38 -16.25
N GLY A 88 -47.47 29.91 -16.23
CA GLY A 88 -48.55 29.35 -15.39
C GLY A 88 -49.12 28.03 -15.88
N VAL A 89 -48.94 27.65 -17.15
CA VAL A 89 -49.49 26.40 -17.71
C VAL A 89 -48.67 25.16 -17.27
N ASP A 90 -47.36 25.30 -17.26
CA ASP A 90 -46.43 24.18 -16.99
C ASP A 90 -45.69 24.32 -15.63
N GLU A 91 -46.10 25.32 -14.82
CA GLU A 91 -45.40 25.68 -13.57
C GLU A 91 -43.87 25.70 -13.73
N THR A 92 -43.40 26.33 -14.81
CA THR A 92 -41.99 26.44 -15.13
C THR A 92 -41.46 27.82 -14.74
N PHE A 93 -40.32 27.83 -14.02
CA PHE A 93 -39.64 29.06 -13.59
C PHE A 93 -38.28 29.14 -14.29
N ASP A 94 -38.06 30.22 -15.04
CA ASP A 94 -36.78 30.57 -15.66
C ASP A 94 -36.16 31.72 -14.85
N LEU A 95 -35.05 31.42 -14.17
CA LEU A 95 -34.31 32.33 -13.28
C LEU A 95 -32.95 32.63 -13.88
N VAL A 96 -32.56 33.91 -13.89
CA VAL A 96 -31.30 34.33 -14.47
C VAL A 96 -30.59 35.30 -13.54
N GLY A 97 -29.28 35.16 -13.41
CA GLY A 97 -28.37 36.00 -12.65
C GLY A 97 -28.41 35.72 -11.13
N HIS A 98 -27.26 35.40 -10.56
CA HIS A 98 -27.04 35.15 -9.12
C HIS A 98 -28.09 34.22 -8.48
N VAL A 99 -28.49 33.19 -9.24
CA VAL A 99 -29.60 32.33 -8.79
C VAL A 99 -29.21 31.53 -7.56
N ARG A 100 -30.07 31.58 -6.54
CA ARG A 100 -29.94 30.78 -5.32
C ARG A 100 -31.25 30.12 -4.96
N LEU A 101 -31.22 28.81 -4.88
CA LEU A 101 -32.34 27.95 -4.47
C LEU A 101 -31.98 27.20 -3.20
N ARG A 102 -32.99 26.87 -2.39
CA ARG A 102 -32.85 25.98 -1.23
C ARG A 102 -33.87 24.87 -1.28
N HIS A 103 -33.42 23.63 -1.00
CA HIS A 103 -34.25 22.46 -0.76
C HIS A 103 -33.77 21.76 0.51
N GLY A 104 -34.50 21.98 1.62
CA GLY A 104 -34.05 21.58 2.94
C GLY A 104 -32.69 22.20 3.29
N GLU A 105 -31.70 21.35 3.61
CA GLU A 105 -30.33 21.77 3.90
C GLU A 105 -29.46 21.95 2.63
N THR A 106 -30.01 21.61 1.45
CA THR A 106 -29.28 21.72 0.20
C THR A 106 -29.44 23.10 -0.40
N VAL A 107 -28.34 23.75 -0.71
CA VAL A 107 -28.29 25.03 -1.40
C VAL A 107 -27.74 24.83 -2.79
N LEU A 108 -28.44 25.37 -3.79
CA LEU A 108 -28.05 25.32 -5.21
C LEU A 108 -27.84 26.75 -5.68
N THR A 109 -26.70 27.01 -6.33
CA THR A 109 -26.39 28.29 -6.95
C THR A 109 -25.89 28.10 -8.37
N SER A 110 -26.26 29.03 -9.28
CA SER A 110 -25.77 29.04 -10.68
C SER A 110 -26.07 30.39 -11.34
N ASP A 111 -25.58 30.56 -12.58
CA ASP A 111 -25.89 31.77 -13.38
C ASP A 111 -27.31 31.74 -13.94
N ARG A 112 -27.83 30.54 -14.24
CA ARG A 112 -29.22 30.34 -14.73
C ARG A 112 -29.80 29.05 -14.18
N VAL A 113 -31.11 29.08 -13.89
CA VAL A 113 -31.90 27.92 -13.49
C VAL A 113 -33.19 27.84 -14.26
N LEU A 114 -33.49 26.65 -14.76
CA LEU A 114 -34.81 26.28 -15.27
C LEU A 114 -35.42 25.24 -14.32
N TYR A 115 -36.49 25.64 -13.61
CA TYR A 115 -37.18 24.78 -12.66
C TYR A 115 -38.56 24.36 -13.17
N HIS A 116 -38.71 23.09 -13.45
CA HIS A 116 -39.99 22.43 -13.80
C HIS A 116 -40.61 21.87 -12.54
N ARG A 117 -41.47 22.66 -11.92
CA ARG A 117 -42.04 22.36 -10.59
C ARG A 117 -42.88 21.08 -10.58
N LEU A 118 -43.69 20.84 -11.60
CA LEU A 118 -44.54 19.64 -11.69
C LEU A 118 -43.71 18.35 -11.74
N ASP A 119 -42.59 18.39 -12.46
CA ASP A 119 -41.67 17.26 -12.59
C ASP A 119 -40.75 17.15 -11.42
N GLY A 120 -40.50 18.23 -10.68
CA GLY A 120 -39.49 18.33 -9.62
C GLY A 120 -38.06 18.27 -10.19
N VAL A 121 -37.84 18.92 -11.34
CA VAL A 121 -36.55 18.94 -12.04
C VAL A 121 -36.00 20.35 -12.10
N VAL A 122 -34.79 20.54 -11.59
CA VAL A 122 -34.09 21.82 -11.62
C VAL A 122 -32.83 21.64 -12.49
N THR A 123 -32.78 22.34 -13.62
CA THR A 123 -31.59 22.42 -14.49
C THR A 123 -30.81 23.69 -14.17
N LEU A 124 -29.53 23.55 -13.91
CA LEU A 124 -28.60 24.64 -13.53
C LEU A 124 -27.52 24.76 -14.60
N ASP A 125 -27.26 25.98 -15.03
CA ASP A 125 -26.28 26.30 -16.06
C ASP A 125 -25.38 27.44 -15.60
N GLY A 126 -24.07 27.25 -15.78
CA GLY A 126 -23.02 28.22 -15.45
C GLY A 126 -22.69 28.29 -13.96
N GLN A 127 -21.45 28.11 -13.62
CA GLN A 127 -20.89 28.21 -12.25
C GLN A 127 -21.71 27.43 -11.19
N VAL A 128 -22.19 26.25 -11.58
CA VAL A 128 -23.06 25.46 -10.70
C VAL A 128 -22.32 25.04 -9.43
N ARG A 129 -22.98 25.29 -8.30
CA ARG A 129 -22.54 24.82 -6.99
C ARG A 129 -23.72 24.27 -6.20
N ILE A 130 -23.63 23.04 -5.74
CA ILE A 130 -24.61 22.37 -4.89
C ILE A 130 -23.90 22.04 -3.58
N THR A 131 -24.34 22.67 -2.49
CA THR A 131 -23.70 22.52 -1.16
C THR A 131 -24.69 21.92 -0.18
N ARG A 132 -24.25 20.94 0.57
CA ARG A 132 -24.96 20.40 1.72
C ARG A 132 -23.96 20.06 2.82
N GLU A 133 -24.15 20.61 4.01
CA GLU A 133 -23.25 20.42 5.15
C GLU A 133 -21.77 20.62 4.77
N ASN A 134 -20.96 19.56 4.89
CA ASN A 134 -19.52 19.58 4.59
C ASN A 134 -19.17 19.13 3.16
N SER A 135 -20.19 18.92 2.30
CA SER A 135 -19.97 18.50 0.91
C SER A 135 -20.38 19.56 -0.10
N THR A 136 -19.62 19.66 -1.17
CA THR A 136 -19.88 20.60 -2.27
C THR A 136 -19.63 19.93 -3.59
N LEU A 137 -20.63 19.97 -4.49
CA LEU A 137 -20.51 19.61 -5.90
C LEU A 137 -20.40 20.89 -6.72
N VAL A 138 -19.38 20.99 -7.56
CA VAL A 138 -19.19 22.08 -8.55
C VAL A 138 -19.17 21.45 -9.94
N ALA A 139 -19.81 22.11 -10.91
CA ALA A 139 -19.88 21.66 -12.30
C ALA A 139 -20.19 22.83 -13.23
N ASP A 140 -20.02 22.66 -14.57
CA ASP A 140 -20.47 23.65 -15.54
C ASP A 140 -21.99 23.61 -15.68
N HIS A 141 -22.56 22.38 -15.63
CA HIS A 141 -24.00 22.13 -15.72
C HIS A 141 -24.40 21.10 -14.69
N ALA A 142 -25.62 21.22 -14.14
CA ALA A 142 -26.20 20.17 -13.31
C ALA A 142 -27.71 20.06 -13.51
N THR A 143 -28.23 18.86 -13.30
CA THR A 143 -29.67 18.58 -13.16
C THR A 143 -29.92 18.01 -11.79
N TYR A 144 -30.75 18.68 -11.00
CA TYR A 144 -31.17 18.22 -9.69
C TYR A 144 -32.59 17.67 -9.77
N TYR A 145 -32.79 16.46 -9.25
CA TYR A 145 -34.07 15.75 -9.21
C TYR A 145 -34.59 15.76 -7.78
N GLU A 146 -35.54 16.66 -7.51
CA GLU A 146 -36.13 16.89 -6.20
C GLU A 146 -36.71 15.61 -5.60
N LYS A 147 -37.58 14.92 -6.35
CA LYS A 147 -38.31 13.72 -5.91
C LYS A 147 -37.37 12.55 -5.58
N ASN A 148 -36.25 12.45 -6.23
CA ASN A 148 -35.28 11.37 -6.08
C ASN A 148 -34.04 11.80 -5.27
N GLN A 149 -33.96 13.06 -4.89
CA GLN A 149 -32.88 13.67 -4.11
C GLN A 149 -31.47 13.32 -4.62
N TYR A 150 -31.26 13.43 -5.94
CA TYR A 150 -29.93 13.32 -6.50
C TYR A 150 -29.63 14.43 -7.52
N ALA A 151 -28.34 14.71 -7.70
CA ALA A 151 -27.85 15.63 -8.71
C ALA A 151 -26.97 14.91 -9.74
N LEU A 152 -27.10 15.28 -11.00
CA LEU A 152 -26.22 14.87 -12.09
C LEU A 152 -25.43 16.11 -12.54
N GLY A 153 -24.13 16.15 -12.24
CA GLY A 153 -23.22 17.21 -12.70
C GLY A 153 -22.45 16.78 -13.93
N THR A 154 -22.22 17.72 -14.85
CA THR A 154 -21.41 17.53 -16.06
C THR A 154 -20.56 18.75 -16.35
N GLY A 155 -19.41 18.53 -17.07
CA GLY A 155 -18.46 19.58 -17.37
C GLY A 155 -17.58 19.96 -16.18
N GLY A 156 -16.36 19.43 -16.12
CA GLY A 156 -15.38 19.79 -15.09
C GLY A 156 -15.87 19.56 -13.65
N VAL A 157 -16.43 18.39 -13.38
CA VAL A 157 -17.04 18.11 -12.06
C VAL A 157 -15.98 18.01 -10.97
N ARG A 158 -16.24 18.68 -9.85
CA ARG A 158 -15.48 18.55 -8.60
C ARG A 158 -16.45 18.33 -7.43
N LEU A 159 -16.17 17.32 -6.63
CA LEU A 159 -16.90 17.00 -5.41
C LEU A 159 -15.94 17.05 -4.23
N ASP A 160 -16.18 17.92 -3.27
CA ASP A 160 -15.38 18.06 -2.05
C ASP A 160 -16.12 17.50 -0.84
N ASP A 161 -15.43 16.69 -0.04
CA ASP A 161 -15.81 16.31 1.32
C ASP A 161 -14.81 16.95 2.28
N LEU A 162 -15.22 18.05 2.90
CA LEU A 162 -14.38 18.83 3.80
C LEU A 162 -14.15 18.13 5.14
N ALA A 163 -15.06 17.25 5.55
CA ALA A 163 -14.92 16.50 6.80
C ALA A 163 -13.79 15.45 6.70
N GLU A 164 -13.64 14.83 5.53
CA GLU A 164 -12.65 13.78 5.28
C GLU A 164 -11.40 14.28 4.51
N GLY A 165 -11.34 15.56 4.15
CA GLY A 165 -10.25 16.10 3.34
C GLY A 165 -10.12 15.43 1.98
N THR A 166 -11.25 15.03 1.39
CA THR A 166 -11.30 14.27 0.14
C THR A 166 -11.87 15.14 -0.97
N THR A 167 -11.22 15.12 -2.13
CA THR A 167 -11.71 15.76 -3.37
C THR A 167 -11.78 14.71 -4.47
N LEU A 168 -12.94 14.65 -5.16
CA LEU A 168 -13.12 13.86 -6.37
C LEU A 168 -13.28 14.79 -7.56
N THR A 169 -12.69 14.44 -8.69
CA THR A 169 -12.83 15.20 -9.95
C THR A 169 -13.11 14.23 -11.11
N GLY A 170 -13.80 14.72 -12.15
CA GLY A 170 -14.11 13.93 -13.35
C GLY A 170 -14.89 14.76 -14.36
N GLU A 171 -15.38 14.13 -15.43
CA GLU A 171 -16.22 14.79 -16.45
C GLU A 171 -17.70 14.79 -16.04
N GLN A 172 -18.11 13.74 -15.29
CA GLN A 172 -19.48 13.57 -14.81
C GLN A 172 -19.50 13.06 -13.37
N ALA A 173 -20.46 13.54 -12.58
CA ALA A 173 -20.74 12.98 -11.27
C ALA A 173 -22.25 12.83 -11.04
N LYS A 174 -22.65 11.73 -10.44
CA LYS A 174 -23.98 11.53 -9.89
C LYS A 174 -23.86 11.51 -8.38
N TYR A 175 -24.50 12.48 -7.73
CA TYR A 175 -24.46 12.66 -6.28
C TYR A 175 -25.84 12.40 -5.69
N TYR A 176 -25.93 11.46 -4.76
CA TYR A 176 -27.16 11.07 -4.06
C TYR A 176 -27.15 11.64 -2.65
N HIS A 177 -28.29 12.13 -2.19
CA HIS A 177 -28.43 12.70 -0.86
C HIS A 177 -28.78 11.67 0.22
N GLN A 178 -29.47 10.59 -0.16
CA GLN A 178 -29.86 9.52 0.76
C GLN A 178 -29.81 8.15 0.05
N PRO A 179 -28.92 7.20 0.48
CA PRO A 179 -27.78 7.48 1.33
C PRO A 179 -26.79 8.44 0.64
N ARG A 180 -25.97 9.17 1.40
CA ARG A 180 -25.02 10.12 0.82
C ARG A 180 -23.85 9.39 0.15
N TRP A 181 -23.87 9.35 -1.15
CA TRP A 181 -22.80 8.77 -1.95
C TRP A 181 -22.72 9.41 -3.34
N ALA A 182 -21.60 9.22 -4.00
CA ALA A 182 -21.37 9.75 -5.33
C ALA A 182 -20.70 8.74 -6.24
N ILE A 183 -21.02 8.81 -7.53
CA ILE A 183 -20.32 8.13 -8.62
C ILE A 183 -19.69 9.19 -9.50
N VAL A 184 -18.36 9.06 -9.74
CA VAL A 184 -17.62 9.95 -10.63
C VAL A 184 -17.05 9.14 -11.79
N THR A 185 -17.23 9.65 -13.02
CA THR A 185 -16.78 9.03 -14.27
C THR A 185 -16.15 10.08 -15.20
N GLY A 186 -15.55 9.62 -16.34
CA GLY A 186 -14.83 10.50 -17.23
C GLY A 186 -13.49 10.92 -16.65
N ARG A 187 -12.52 10.00 -16.66
CA ARG A 187 -11.17 10.18 -16.08
C ARG A 187 -11.23 10.60 -14.60
N PRO A 188 -11.97 9.87 -13.77
CA PRO A 188 -12.15 10.25 -12.38
C PRO A 188 -10.83 10.16 -11.60
N ARG A 189 -10.67 11.10 -10.69
CA ARG A 189 -9.53 11.17 -9.77
C ARG A 189 -10.03 11.51 -8.38
N MET A 190 -9.67 10.71 -7.39
CA MET A 190 -9.86 11.01 -5.99
C MET A 190 -8.52 11.40 -5.38
N LYS A 191 -8.50 12.49 -4.66
CA LYS A 191 -7.37 12.96 -3.86
C LYS A 191 -7.81 13.01 -2.41
N ARG A 192 -7.04 12.38 -1.55
CA ARG A 192 -7.24 12.44 -0.10
C ARG A 192 -5.98 12.97 0.56
N GLN A 193 -6.15 13.97 1.43
CA GLN A 193 -5.09 14.49 2.25
C GLN A 193 -5.15 13.85 3.64
N ILE A 194 -4.08 13.19 4.08
CA ILE A 194 -3.96 12.56 5.39
C ILE A 194 -2.75 13.18 6.09
N GLY A 195 -2.97 14.23 6.89
CA GLY A 195 -1.88 15.02 7.43
C GLY A 195 -1.09 15.69 6.32
N GLU A 196 0.22 15.44 6.24
CA GLU A 196 1.08 15.89 5.14
C GLU A 196 1.07 14.94 3.93
N ASN A 197 0.46 13.76 4.06
CA ASN A 197 0.45 12.74 3.02
C ASN A 197 -0.67 12.96 2.02
N GLU A 198 -0.35 12.84 0.76
CA GLU A 198 -1.30 12.88 -0.34
C GLU A 198 -1.42 11.49 -0.98
N VAL A 199 -2.65 10.95 -1.00
CA VAL A 199 -2.98 9.71 -1.72
C VAL A 199 -3.90 10.07 -2.88
N VAL A 200 -3.57 9.57 -4.06
CA VAL A 200 -4.36 9.75 -5.28
C VAL A 200 -4.82 8.41 -5.80
N ILE A 201 -6.13 8.33 -6.11
CA ILE A 201 -6.75 7.14 -6.71
C ILE A 201 -7.38 7.55 -8.04
N THR A 202 -7.10 6.78 -9.09
CA THR A 202 -7.72 6.93 -10.40
C THR A 202 -8.30 5.60 -10.87
N GLY A 203 -9.22 5.65 -11.85
CA GLY A 203 -9.84 4.49 -12.46
C GLY A 203 -10.76 4.93 -13.59
N ARG A 204 -11.62 4.06 -14.09
CA ARG A 204 -12.69 4.46 -15.01
C ARG A 204 -13.96 4.92 -14.28
N ARG A 205 -14.16 4.40 -13.07
CA ARG A 205 -15.28 4.71 -12.20
C ARG A 205 -14.78 4.80 -10.75
N LEU A 206 -15.18 5.86 -10.05
CA LEU A 206 -15.00 6.03 -8.62
C LEU A 206 -16.37 6.14 -7.94
N GLU A 207 -16.57 5.41 -6.87
CA GLU A 207 -17.70 5.54 -5.96
C GLU A 207 -17.17 6.01 -4.62
N TYR A 208 -17.87 6.95 -4.00
CA TYR A 208 -17.50 7.52 -2.71
C TYR A 208 -18.70 7.62 -1.80
N TYR A 209 -18.61 7.10 -0.60
CA TYR A 209 -19.64 7.09 0.41
C TYR A 209 -19.22 8.03 1.55
N PHE A 210 -20.05 9.02 1.81
CA PHE A 210 -19.83 9.99 2.88
C PHE A 210 -19.99 9.35 4.26
N ALA A 211 -19.49 10.03 5.31
CA ALA A 211 -19.44 9.46 6.67
C ALA A 211 -20.81 9.07 7.24
N GLU A 212 -21.86 9.78 6.86
CA GLU A 212 -23.23 9.51 7.29
C GLU A 212 -23.90 8.37 6.53
N ALA A 213 -23.30 7.90 5.43
CA ALA A 213 -23.79 6.69 4.78
C ALA A 213 -23.52 5.50 5.70
N ASP A 214 -24.57 4.75 6.05
CA ASP A 214 -24.46 3.52 6.85
C ASP A 214 -23.85 2.39 6.02
N THR A 215 -22.61 2.58 5.60
CA THR A 215 -21.87 1.62 4.80
C THR A 215 -20.48 1.38 5.39
N LEU A 216 -20.02 0.13 5.29
CA LEU A 216 -18.66 -0.24 5.70
C LEU A 216 -17.62 0.28 4.72
N VAL A 217 -17.97 0.41 3.43
CA VAL A 217 -17.10 0.85 2.36
C VAL A 217 -17.15 2.36 2.23
N GLN A 218 -16.01 3.02 2.21
CA GLN A 218 -15.90 4.46 1.98
C GLN A 218 -15.64 4.81 0.51
N ALA A 219 -14.81 4.04 -0.16
CA ALA A 219 -14.48 4.30 -1.56
C ALA A 219 -14.26 3.01 -2.34
N ILE A 220 -14.69 3.02 -3.60
CA ILE A 220 -14.47 1.95 -4.56
C ILE A 220 -13.94 2.59 -5.85
N ALA A 221 -12.81 2.09 -6.35
CA ALA A 221 -12.34 2.40 -7.70
C ALA A 221 -12.37 1.14 -8.55
N GLN A 222 -12.78 1.30 -9.81
CA GLN A 222 -12.95 0.19 -10.75
C GLN A 222 -12.33 0.50 -12.10
N ASP A 223 -11.84 -0.54 -12.76
CA ASP A 223 -11.29 -0.59 -14.11
C ASP A 223 -10.03 0.27 -14.29
N SER A 224 -8.91 -0.41 -14.47
CA SER A 224 -7.59 0.22 -14.64
C SER A 224 -7.24 1.17 -13.48
N VAL A 225 -7.39 0.68 -12.27
CA VAL A 225 -7.15 1.45 -11.05
C VAL A 225 -5.66 1.70 -10.88
N THR A 226 -5.32 2.94 -10.51
CA THR A 226 -3.99 3.32 -10.04
C THR A 226 -4.13 4.06 -8.72
N VAL A 227 -3.43 3.59 -7.70
CA VAL A 227 -3.31 4.23 -6.39
C VAL A 227 -1.87 4.69 -6.23
N ILE A 228 -1.67 5.97 -5.92
CA ILE A 228 -0.35 6.56 -5.73
C ILE A 228 -0.30 7.18 -4.34
N ASP A 229 0.68 6.76 -3.56
CA ASP A 229 1.14 7.44 -2.35
C ASP A 229 2.44 8.16 -2.67
N TYR A 230 2.38 9.49 -2.76
CA TYR A 230 3.53 10.30 -3.16
C TYR A 230 4.62 10.38 -2.07
N ASN A 231 4.23 10.24 -0.82
CA ASN A 231 5.19 10.36 0.29
C ASN A 231 6.04 9.10 0.43
N ASP A 232 5.41 7.95 0.26
CA ASP A 232 6.08 6.66 0.40
C ASP A 232 6.63 6.13 -0.93
N GLY A 233 6.43 6.85 -2.05
CA GLY A 233 6.87 6.43 -3.37
C GLY A 233 6.23 5.12 -3.83
N VAL A 234 4.98 4.86 -3.40
CA VAL A 234 4.26 3.62 -3.73
C VAL A 234 3.23 3.87 -4.81
N THR A 235 3.25 3.02 -5.82
CA THR A 235 2.21 2.94 -6.85
C THR A 235 1.64 1.52 -6.89
N ILE A 236 0.31 1.41 -6.77
CA ILE A 236 -0.40 0.13 -6.94
C ILE A 236 -1.31 0.25 -8.15
N THR A 237 -1.20 -0.71 -9.07
CA THR A 237 -2.13 -0.86 -10.20
C THR A 237 -2.93 -2.14 -10.04
N CYS A 238 -4.26 -2.10 -10.30
CA CYS A 238 -5.17 -3.24 -10.18
C CYS A 238 -6.45 -3.03 -11.00
N GLN A 239 -7.38 -3.96 -10.97
CA GLN A 239 -8.69 -3.77 -11.61
C GLN A 239 -9.72 -3.13 -10.65
N ARG A 240 -9.60 -3.40 -9.37
CA ARG A 240 -10.52 -2.89 -8.36
C ARG A 240 -9.80 -2.64 -7.05
N THR A 241 -10.14 -1.53 -6.40
CA THR A 241 -9.78 -1.28 -4.99
C THR A 241 -10.99 -0.86 -4.20
N GLU A 242 -11.04 -1.30 -2.95
CA GLU A 242 -12.05 -0.97 -1.97
C GLU A 242 -11.38 -0.51 -0.68
N TYR A 243 -11.86 0.59 -0.11
CA TYR A 243 -11.43 1.07 1.20
C TYR A 243 -12.59 1.04 2.19
N PHE A 244 -12.36 0.43 3.35
CA PHE A 244 -13.33 0.23 4.42
C PHE A 244 -12.97 1.09 5.63
N ARG A 245 -13.71 2.19 5.81
CA ARG A 245 -13.45 3.19 6.87
C ARG A 245 -13.46 2.57 8.28
N THR A 246 -14.52 1.84 8.62
CA THR A 246 -14.73 1.31 9.98
C THR A 246 -13.68 0.28 10.41
N ARG A 247 -13.03 -0.36 9.46
CA ARG A 247 -11.97 -1.36 9.69
C ARG A 247 -10.59 -0.79 9.40
N GLU A 248 -10.51 0.42 8.84
CA GLU A 248 -9.27 0.99 8.30
C GLU A 248 -8.48 -0.05 7.47
N TRP A 249 -9.15 -0.60 6.48
CA TRP A 249 -8.66 -1.69 5.68
C TRP A 249 -8.89 -1.42 4.18
N ALA A 250 -7.90 -1.77 3.37
CA ALA A 250 -8.01 -1.69 1.92
C ALA A 250 -7.84 -3.07 1.29
N HIS A 251 -8.57 -3.30 0.21
CA HIS A 251 -8.50 -4.49 -0.63
C HIS A 251 -8.23 -4.11 -2.08
N PHE A 252 -7.30 -4.81 -2.70
CA PHE A 252 -6.90 -4.63 -4.10
C PHE A 252 -7.05 -5.97 -4.80
N SER A 253 -7.81 -6.01 -5.89
CA SER A 253 -8.10 -7.24 -6.64
C SER A 253 -7.94 -7.05 -8.15
N GLY A 254 -7.81 -8.17 -8.86
CA GLY A 254 -7.56 -8.19 -10.28
C GLY A 254 -6.10 -7.94 -10.64
N ASP A 255 -5.26 -8.87 -10.23
CA ASP A 255 -3.82 -8.93 -10.48
C ASP A 255 -3.08 -7.65 -10.03
N PRO A 256 -3.19 -7.27 -8.74
CA PRO A 256 -2.54 -6.08 -8.24
C PRO A 256 -1.02 -6.17 -8.40
N ARG A 257 -0.44 -5.03 -8.81
CA ARG A 257 0.99 -4.83 -8.93
C ARG A 257 1.40 -3.60 -8.13
N LEU A 258 2.19 -3.81 -7.10
CA LEU A 258 2.79 -2.76 -6.30
C LEU A 258 4.21 -2.48 -6.81
N VAL A 259 4.52 -1.21 -6.96
CA VAL A 259 5.88 -0.71 -7.21
C VAL A 259 6.22 0.27 -6.11
N LYS A 260 7.32 0.05 -5.42
CA LYS A 260 7.89 0.98 -4.46
C LYS A 260 9.21 1.51 -4.98
N GLN A 261 9.28 2.82 -5.10
CA GLN A 261 10.51 3.55 -5.45
C GLN A 261 11.21 3.99 -4.16
N GLU A 262 12.49 3.71 -4.04
CA GLU A 262 13.32 4.17 -2.93
C GLU A 262 14.36 5.15 -3.50
N ALA A 263 14.43 6.36 -2.93
CA ALA A 263 15.21 7.48 -3.47
C ALA A 263 16.70 7.16 -3.68
N ASP A 264 17.28 6.30 -2.83
CA ASP A 264 18.71 5.94 -2.87
C ASP A 264 18.96 4.49 -3.30
N ALA A 265 17.94 3.77 -3.77
CA ALA A 265 18.07 2.39 -4.20
C ALA A 265 18.29 2.28 -5.71
N GLU A 266 19.18 1.38 -6.12
CA GLU A 266 19.45 1.08 -7.53
C GLU A 266 18.23 0.46 -8.24
N TYR A 267 17.37 -0.24 -7.48
CA TYR A 267 16.24 -0.98 -8.04
C TYR A 267 14.96 -0.77 -7.22
N ASP A 268 13.85 -0.61 -7.94
CA ASP A 268 12.51 -0.62 -7.36
C ASP A 268 12.15 -1.99 -6.78
N ILE A 269 11.30 -2.00 -5.76
CA ILE A 269 10.66 -3.21 -5.26
C ILE A 269 9.33 -3.39 -6.00
N ILE A 270 9.16 -4.54 -6.63
CA ILE A 270 7.93 -4.91 -7.34
C ILE A 270 7.31 -6.12 -6.66
N VAL A 271 6.05 -6.02 -6.28
CA VAL A 271 5.28 -7.15 -5.71
C VAL A 271 4.02 -7.34 -6.53
N THR A 272 3.75 -8.59 -6.92
CA THR A 272 2.53 -8.98 -7.64
C THR A 272 1.85 -10.17 -6.97
N GLY A 273 0.55 -10.29 -7.12
CA GLY A 273 -0.27 -11.40 -6.66
C GLY A 273 -1.66 -11.31 -7.27
N LYS A 274 -2.58 -12.17 -6.89
CA LYS A 274 -3.98 -12.12 -7.33
C LYS A 274 -4.81 -11.11 -6.55
N GLU A 275 -4.51 -10.99 -5.27
CA GLU A 275 -5.15 -10.06 -4.34
C GLU A 275 -4.12 -9.50 -3.37
N MET A 276 -4.37 -8.27 -2.90
CA MET A 276 -3.63 -7.63 -1.82
C MET A 276 -4.59 -7.04 -0.82
N THR A 277 -4.24 -7.08 0.45
CA THR A 277 -4.95 -6.40 1.53
C THR A 277 -3.99 -5.61 2.39
N TYR A 278 -4.49 -4.53 2.99
CA TYR A 278 -3.74 -3.75 3.96
C TYR A 278 -4.62 -3.35 5.14
N ASP A 279 -4.24 -3.72 6.34
CA ASP A 279 -4.87 -3.34 7.60
C ASP A 279 -4.07 -2.19 8.22
N PHE A 280 -4.60 -0.98 8.19
CA PHE A 280 -3.93 0.24 8.67
C PHE A 280 -3.75 0.25 10.19
N ASN A 281 -4.69 -0.34 10.94
CA ASN A 281 -4.62 -0.41 12.40
C ASN A 281 -3.52 -1.36 12.84
N LYS A 282 -3.48 -2.56 12.24
CA LYS A 282 -2.47 -3.57 12.57
C LYS A 282 -1.16 -3.34 11.83
N LYS A 283 -1.14 -2.49 10.81
CA LYS A 283 -0.02 -2.27 9.90
C LYS A 283 0.46 -3.59 9.26
N ILE A 284 -0.49 -4.38 8.76
CA ILE A 284 -0.25 -5.67 8.12
C ILE A 284 -0.67 -5.59 6.66
N ALA A 285 0.25 -5.91 5.76
CA ALA A 285 -0.06 -6.19 4.36
C ALA A 285 -0.06 -7.70 4.12
N ILE A 286 -0.96 -8.18 3.29
CA ILE A 286 -0.95 -9.57 2.84
C ILE A 286 -1.17 -9.57 1.32
N VAL A 287 -0.36 -10.33 0.63
CA VAL A 287 -0.48 -10.58 -0.81
C VAL A 287 -0.72 -12.07 -0.98
N TYR A 288 -1.71 -12.40 -1.79
CA TYR A 288 -2.19 -13.77 -1.97
C TYR A 288 -2.02 -14.25 -3.40
N ASP A 289 -1.86 -15.55 -3.53
CA ASP A 289 -1.89 -16.35 -4.74
C ASP A 289 -0.82 -15.98 -5.77
N SER A 290 0.14 -16.89 -5.94
CA SER A 290 1.22 -16.78 -6.92
C SER A 290 2.02 -15.48 -6.75
N VAL A 291 2.39 -15.19 -5.52
CA VAL A 291 3.10 -13.96 -5.17
C VAL A 291 4.50 -13.97 -5.75
N ARG A 292 4.84 -12.92 -6.48
CA ARG A 292 6.19 -12.69 -6.99
C ARG A 292 6.73 -11.37 -6.44
N ILE A 293 7.97 -11.41 -5.96
CA ILE A 293 8.75 -10.24 -5.56
C ILE A 293 9.96 -10.12 -6.46
N VAL A 294 10.28 -8.89 -6.87
CA VAL A 294 11.45 -8.59 -7.69
C VAL A 294 12.12 -7.33 -7.13
N ARG A 295 13.43 -7.38 -6.91
CA ARG A 295 14.27 -6.22 -6.63
C ARG A 295 15.60 -6.39 -7.36
N GLY A 296 15.72 -5.77 -8.54
CA GLY A 296 16.86 -5.98 -9.41
C GLY A 296 17.06 -7.46 -9.76
N PRO A 297 18.24 -8.04 -9.52
CA PRO A 297 18.52 -9.46 -9.79
C PRO A 297 17.81 -10.41 -8.81
N LEU A 298 17.45 -9.93 -7.60
CA LEU A 298 16.81 -10.74 -6.58
C LEU A 298 15.35 -10.96 -6.91
N GLN A 299 14.91 -12.20 -6.87
CA GLN A 299 13.53 -12.61 -7.12
C GLN A 299 13.05 -13.57 -6.03
N GLY A 300 11.75 -13.53 -5.77
CA GLY A 300 11.09 -14.45 -4.84
C GLY A 300 9.73 -14.87 -5.36
N LEU A 301 9.34 -16.12 -5.06
CA LEU A 301 8.02 -16.70 -5.31
C LEU A 301 7.51 -17.37 -4.04
N CYS A 302 6.21 -17.28 -3.80
CA CYS A 302 5.48 -18.07 -2.80
C CYS A 302 3.97 -17.97 -3.07
N ASP A 303 3.15 -18.68 -2.29
CA ASP A 303 1.70 -18.54 -2.42
C ASP A 303 1.17 -17.32 -1.68
N THR A 304 1.74 -17.02 -0.52
CA THR A 304 1.30 -15.90 0.31
C THR A 304 2.49 -15.20 0.94
N ILE A 305 2.44 -13.86 0.94
CA ILE A 305 3.33 -13.03 1.77
C ILE A 305 2.49 -12.30 2.79
N ARG A 306 2.87 -12.47 4.03
CA ARG A 306 2.41 -11.62 5.11
C ARG A 306 3.55 -10.72 5.57
N TYR A 307 3.31 -9.48 5.48
CA TYR A 307 4.18 -8.41 5.88
C TYR A 307 3.61 -7.70 7.11
N ASP A 308 4.29 -7.66 8.22
CA ASP A 308 3.90 -7.08 9.50
C ASP A 308 4.88 -5.97 9.90
N SER A 309 4.53 -4.69 9.76
CA SER A 309 5.42 -3.55 9.91
C SER A 309 5.78 -3.20 11.36
N ALA A 310 5.01 -3.52 12.36
CA ALA A 310 5.40 -3.27 13.74
C ALA A 310 6.38 -4.33 14.30
N ARG A 311 6.50 -5.54 13.66
CA ARG A 311 7.46 -6.60 14.04
C ARG A 311 8.76 -6.57 13.28
N GLN A 312 8.86 -5.78 12.23
CA GLN A 312 9.97 -5.85 11.35
C GLN A 312 10.16 -7.27 10.73
N GLN A 313 9.09 -8.06 10.15
CA GLN A 313 9.18 -9.43 9.59
C GLN A 313 8.44 -9.62 8.30
N ILE A 314 8.96 -10.32 7.35
CA ILE A 314 8.30 -10.83 6.15
C ILE A 314 8.13 -12.33 6.32
N HIS A 315 6.92 -12.79 6.26
CA HIS A 315 6.64 -14.22 6.25
C HIS A 315 6.19 -14.65 4.85
N MET A 316 7.03 -15.40 4.19
CA MET A 316 6.73 -16.06 2.91
C MET A 316 6.26 -17.47 3.22
N ILE A 317 5.04 -17.79 2.81
CA ILE A 317 4.31 -19.00 3.20
C ILE A 317 4.04 -19.86 1.98
N SER A 318 4.11 -21.17 2.17
CA SER A 318 3.82 -22.21 1.15
C SER A 318 4.85 -22.22 0.02
N ASN A 319 5.87 -23.04 0.23
CA ASN A 319 6.93 -23.34 -0.72
C ASN A 319 7.66 -22.09 -1.28
N PRO A 320 8.10 -21.17 -0.42
CA PRO A 320 8.83 -20.01 -0.87
C PRO A 320 10.18 -20.39 -1.48
N VAL A 321 10.51 -19.65 -2.54
CA VAL A 321 11.82 -19.71 -3.19
C VAL A 321 12.31 -18.28 -3.36
N ILE A 322 13.53 -17.99 -2.96
CA ILE A 322 14.24 -16.73 -3.19
C ILE A 322 15.52 -17.06 -3.97
N TRP A 323 15.79 -16.34 -5.03
CA TRP A 323 16.98 -16.57 -5.85
C TRP A 323 17.53 -15.29 -6.49
N ASP A 324 18.80 -15.34 -6.81
CA ASP A 324 19.49 -14.42 -7.71
C ASP A 324 20.23 -15.21 -8.80
N ALA A 325 21.19 -14.58 -9.51
CA ALA A 325 21.95 -15.24 -10.56
C ALA A 325 22.73 -16.47 -10.06
N ASN A 326 23.20 -16.45 -8.81
CA ASN A 326 24.15 -17.43 -8.28
C ASN A 326 23.60 -18.27 -7.12
N SER A 327 22.57 -17.79 -6.45
CA SER A 327 22.07 -18.35 -5.19
C SER A 327 20.58 -18.65 -5.23
N GLU A 328 20.17 -19.67 -4.51
CA GLU A 328 18.78 -20.04 -4.32
C GLU A 328 18.56 -20.48 -2.87
N ILE A 329 17.51 -20.01 -2.25
CA ILE A 329 17.05 -20.43 -0.92
C ILE A 329 15.59 -20.85 -1.03
N ARG A 330 15.23 -22.01 -0.47
CA ARG A 330 13.85 -22.51 -0.45
C ARG A 330 13.55 -23.31 0.80
N GLY A 331 12.28 -23.40 1.13
CA GLY A 331 11.75 -24.15 2.27
C GLY A 331 10.25 -24.34 2.18
N ASP A 332 9.64 -24.80 3.26
CA ASP A 332 8.17 -24.81 3.38
C ASP A 332 7.67 -23.43 3.80
N ASP A 333 8.46 -22.71 4.63
CA ASP A 333 8.25 -21.32 5.04
C ASP A 333 9.58 -20.58 5.16
N ILE A 334 9.58 -19.28 4.87
CA ILE A 334 10.70 -18.36 5.09
C ILE A 334 10.22 -17.16 5.89
N LEU A 335 10.80 -16.96 7.06
CA LEU A 335 10.62 -15.78 7.88
C LEU A 335 11.87 -14.90 7.79
N LEU A 336 11.73 -13.69 7.27
CA LEU A 336 12.77 -12.69 7.24
C LEU A 336 12.56 -11.72 8.42
N GLU A 337 13.61 -11.40 9.14
CA GLU A 337 13.66 -10.36 10.16
C GLU A 337 14.48 -9.18 9.64
N LEU A 338 13.98 -7.97 9.89
CA LEU A 338 14.62 -6.76 9.40
C LEU A 338 15.12 -5.91 10.57
N GLU A 339 16.16 -5.16 10.35
CA GLU A 339 16.65 -4.07 11.19
C GLU A 339 16.89 -2.87 10.26
N ASP A 340 16.33 -1.72 10.59
CA ASP A 340 16.40 -0.51 9.77
C ASP A 340 16.02 -0.76 8.29
N ASN A 341 14.93 -1.52 8.08
CA ASN A 341 14.42 -1.92 6.76
C ASN A 341 15.39 -2.79 5.91
N LYS A 342 16.42 -3.37 6.52
CA LYS A 342 17.32 -4.32 5.87
C LYS A 342 17.15 -5.69 6.49
N VAL A 343 17.24 -6.74 5.67
CA VAL A 343 17.18 -8.11 6.19
C VAL A 343 18.39 -8.34 7.08
N SER A 344 18.16 -8.61 8.37
CA SER A 344 19.20 -8.99 9.35
C SER A 344 19.31 -10.50 9.49
N GLN A 345 18.17 -11.20 9.40
CA GLN A 345 18.10 -12.64 9.58
C GLN A 345 17.01 -13.26 8.71
N ALA A 346 17.26 -14.48 8.22
CA ALA A 346 16.26 -15.33 7.61
C ALA A 346 16.19 -16.68 8.34
N THR A 347 14.98 -17.09 8.72
CA THR A 347 14.70 -18.42 9.25
C THR A 347 13.91 -19.20 8.23
N ILE A 348 14.48 -20.29 7.73
CA ILE A 348 13.86 -21.19 6.75
C ILE A 348 13.45 -22.47 7.49
N THR A 349 12.22 -22.89 7.37
CA THR A 349 11.69 -24.09 8.02
C THR A 349 11.12 -25.08 7.03
N GLY A 350 11.05 -26.36 7.45
CA GLY A 350 10.61 -27.47 6.63
C GLY A 350 11.78 -28.10 5.88
N ARG A 351 11.69 -28.18 4.56
CA ARG A 351 12.78 -28.65 3.68
C ARG A 351 13.70 -27.49 3.30
N ALA A 352 14.48 -27.02 4.28
CA ALA A 352 15.34 -25.87 4.07
C ALA A 352 16.53 -26.25 3.19
N ILE A 353 16.71 -25.59 2.06
CA ILE A 353 17.78 -25.79 1.10
C ILE A 353 18.34 -24.43 0.71
N GLY A 354 19.66 -24.29 0.82
CA GLY A 354 20.43 -23.21 0.23
C GLY A 354 21.34 -23.78 -0.85
N ALA A 355 21.35 -23.21 -2.05
CA ALA A 355 22.21 -23.63 -3.16
C ALA A 355 22.98 -22.43 -3.70
N TYR A 356 24.22 -22.65 -4.11
CA TYR A 356 25.11 -21.64 -4.67
C TYR A 356 25.91 -22.19 -5.85
N ALA A 357 26.02 -21.42 -6.92
CA ALA A 357 26.89 -21.68 -8.06
C ALA A 357 27.67 -20.41 -8.39
N PRO A 358 29.02 -20.44 -8.40
CA PRO A 358 29.83 -19.24 -8.60
C PRO A 358 29.77 -18.64 -10.01
N ASN A 359 29.21 -19.35 -10.98
CA ASN A 359 29.01 -18.89 -12.35
C ASN A 359 27.72 -19.48 -12.93
N ASP A 360 27.05 -18.72 -13.77
CA ASP A 360 25.79 -19.10 -14.45
C ASP A 360 26.00 -20.13 -15.60
N SER A 361 27.11 -20.87 -15.59
CA SER A 361 27.36 -21.90 -16.58
C SER A 361 26.66 -23.22 -16.21
N ALA A 362 25.92 -23.81 -17.13
CA ALA A 362 25.16 -25.03 -16.94
C ALA A 362 26.03 -26.24 -16.50
N ASP A 363 27.34 -26.16 -16.69
CA ASP A 363 28.31 -27.21 -16.37
C ASP A 363 28.88 -27.13 -14.93
N VAL A 364 28.59 -26.06 -14.17
CA VAL A 364 29.04 -25.92 -12.79
C VAL A 364 28.10 -26.59 -11.83
N LYS A 365 28.58 -27.60 -11.11
CA LYS A 365 27.81 -28.25 -10.05
C LYS A 365 27.56 -27.27 -8.91
N ARG A 366 26.30 -27.12 -8.52
CA ARG A 366 25.91 -26.27 -7.40
C ARG A 366 26.35 -26.86 -6.07
N SER A 367 26.99 -26.05 -5.23
CA SER A 367 27.16 -26.36 -3.81
C SER A 367 25.84 -26.14 -3.07
N SER A 368 25.53 -27.00 -2.11
CA SER A 368 24.28 -26.90 -1.35
C SER A 368 24.48 -27.14 0.15
N ILE A 369 23.57 -26.59 0.93
CA ILE A 369 23.38 -26.91 2.34
C ILE A 369 21.89 -27.16 2.59
N GLU A 370 21.59 -28.21 3.31
CA GLU A 370 20.21 -28.70 3.54
C GLU A 370 20.01 -29.02 5.00
N GLY A 371 18.76 -28.90 5.47
CA GLY A 371 18.34 -29.23 6.83
C GLY A 371 16.84 -29.13 7.02
N ARG A 372 16.33 -29.47 8.18
CA ARG A 372 14.92 -29.22 8.52
C ARG A 372 14.66 -27.78 8.92
N LYS A 373 15.69 -27.10 9.40
CA LYS A 373 15.68 -25.66 9.71
C LYS A 373 17.00 -25.07 9.27
N MET A 374 16.96 -23.87 8.75
CA MET A 374 18.14 -23.09 8.39
C MET A 374 18.00 -21.68 8.94
N LEU A 375 19.09 -21.16 9.49
CA LEU A 375 19.22 -19.78 9.93
C LEU A 375 20.30 -19.12 9.07
N VAL A 376 19.96 -18.00 8.44
CA VAL A 376 20.88 -17.18 7.67
C VAL A 376 20.96 -15.82 8.33
N THR A 377 22.16 -15.35 8.66
CA THR A 377 22.39 -14.01 9.18
C THR A 377 23.08 -13.15 8.11
N PHE A 378 22.79 -11.86 8.13
CA PHE A 378 23.29 -10.92 7.17
C PHE A 378 24.14 -9.83 7.84
N ASP A 379 25.08 -9.29 7.10
CA ASP A 379 25.82 -8.07 7.42
C ASP A 379 25.62 -7.12 6.23
N GLY A 380 24.71 -6.14 6.43
CA GLY A 380 24.20 -5.33 5.32
C GLY A 380 23.50 -6.18 4.26
N ALA A 381 23.95 -6.14 3.02
CA ALA A 381 23.41 -6.92 1.92
C ALA A 381 24.08 -8.30 1.74
N SER A 382 25.09 -8.63 2.54
CA SER A 382 25.89 -9.85 2.38
C SER A 382 25.50 -10.90 3.41
N VAL A 383 25.45 -12.17 2.99
CA VAL A 383 25.28 -13.30 3.91
C VAL A 383 26.55 -13.44 4.76
N ARG A 384 26.40 -13.47 6.08
CA ARG A 384 27.47 -13.66 7.06
C ARG A 384 27.58 -15.10 7.51
N THR A 385 26.45 -15.70 7.94
CA THR A 385 26.46 -17.10 8.36
C THR A 385 25.24 -17.85 7.79
N ILE A 386 25.43 -19.12 7.53
CA ILE A 386 24.36 -20.05 7.20
C ILE A 386 24.50 -21.23 8.15
N THR A 387 23.48 -21.48 8.99
CA THR A 387 23.47 -22.62 9.91
C THR A 387 22.26 -23.52 9.61
N ALA A 388 22.54 -24.73 9.18
CA ALA A 388 21.53 -25.77 8.97
C ALA A 388 21.45 -26.70 10.20
N PHE A 389 20.23 -27.02 10.57
CA PHE A 389 19.92 -27.85 11.77
C PHE A 389 19.10 -29.08 11.39
N GLN A 390 19.22 -30.12 12.21
CA GLN A 390 18.44 -31.36 12.15
C GLN A 390 18.63 -32.12 10.83
N ASN A 391 19.61 -33.04 10.83
CA ASN A 391 20.06 -33.81 9.69
C ASN A 391 20.66 -32.89 8.60
N ALA A 392 21.53 -32.00 9.02
CA ALA A 392 22.21 -31.11 8.10
C ALA A 392 23.11 -31.88 7.14
N THR A 393 23.06 -31.53 5.86
CA THR A 393 23.94 -32.05 4.81
C THR A 393 24.51 -30.86 4.04
N SER A 394 25.82 -30.81 3.88
CA SER A 394 26.48 -29.86 3.01
C SER A 394 27.18 -30.61 1.88
N THR A 395 26.96 -30.18 0.64
CA THR A 395 27.65 -30.65 -0.55
C THR A 395 28.42 -29.49 -1.13
N TYR A 396 29.74 -29.57 -1.10
CA TYR A 396 30.62 -28.53 -1.63
C TYR A 396 31.34 -29.02 -2.86
N HIS A 397 31.31 -28.24 -3.92
CA HIS A 397 32.05 -28.43 -5.16
C HIS A 397 33.08 -27.32 -5.28
N PRO A 398 34.38 -27.62 -5.01
CA PRO A 398 35.43 -26.62 -5.16
C PRO A 398 35.56 -26.20 -6.63
N THR A 399 35.70 -24.90 -6.85
CA THR A 399 36.03 -24.35 -8.18
C THR A 399 37.53 -24.45 -8.44
N GLU A 400 37.95 -24.55 -9.70
CA GLU A 400 39.38 -24.59 -10.08
C GLU A 400 40.14 -23.37 -9.58
N SER A 401 39.46 -22.21 -9.47
CA SER A 401 40.05 -20.98 -8.91
C SER A 401 40.35 -21.04 -7.42
N ALA A 402 39.78 -21.99 -6.67
CA ALA A 402 40.04 -22.18 -5.25
C ALA A 402 41.27 -23.06 -4.95
N GLY A 403 41.99 -23.53 -5.97
CA GLY A 403 43.24 -24.30 -5.84
C GLY A 403 43.09 -25.71 -5.23
N GLY A 404 41.85 -26.18 -5.06
CA GLY A 404 41.53 -27.51 -4.59
C GLY A 404 41.50 -28.56 -5.72
N PRO A 405 41.72 -29.86 -5.43
CA PRO A 405 41.56 -30.89 -6.43
C PRO A 405 40.05 -30.98 -6.84
N PRO A 406 39.76 -31.18 -8.15
CA PRO A 406 38.38 -31.30 -8.61
C PRO A 406 37.69 -32.47 -7.93
N GLY A 407 36.53 -32.25 -7.36
CA GLY A 407 35.79 -33.27 -6.61
C GLY A 407 34.50 -32.76 -5.99
N SER A 408 33.97 -33.54 -5.07
CA SER A 408 32.87 -33.12 -4.19
C SER A 408 33.14 -33.53 -2.76
N ASN A 409 32.84 -32.64 -1.85
CA ASN A 409 32.90 -32.91 -0.42
C ASN A 409 31.46 -32.92 0.13
N VAL A 410 31.03 -34.03 0.74
CA VAL A 410 29.72 -34.17 1.37
C VAL A 410 29.93 -34.37 2.86
N VAL A 411 29.36 -33.49 3.66
CA VAL A 411 29.38 -33.54 5.10
C VAL A 411 27.96 -33.70 5.61
N ARG A 412 27.73 -34.63 6.56
CA ARG A 412 26.48 -34.81 7.28
C ARG A 412 26.72 -34.64 8.77
N ALA A 413 25.81 -33.93 9.45
CA ALA A 413 25.91 -33.69 10.90
C ALA A 413 24.53 -33.34 11.47
N LYS A 414 24.44 -33.19 12.80
CA LYS A 414 23.23 -32.63 13.41
C LYS A 414 23.09 -31.14 13.08
N GLN A 415 24.22 -30.43 13.03
CA GLN A 415 24.31 -29.01 12.68
C GLN A 415 25.53 -28.78 11.79
N ILE A 416 25.37 -27.90 10.79
CA ILE A 416 26.45 -27.42 9.94
C ILE A 416 26.35 -25.91 9.88
N THR A 417 27.44 -25.20 10.16
CA THR A 417 27.54 -23.75 10.07
C THR A 417 28.60 -23.41 9.02
N ILE A 418 28.22 -22.54 8.09
CA ILE A 418 29.07 -21.94 7.06
C ILE A 418 29.23 -20.46 7.41
N GLU A 419 30.48 -19.99 7.54
CA GLU A 419 30.81 -18.59 7.74
C GLU A 419 31.37 -18.00 6.46
N LEU A 420 30.90 -16.82 6.12
CA LEU A 420 31.25 -16.10 4.90
C LEU A 420 31.76 -14.69 5.24
N ASP A 421 32.67 -14.20 4.44
CA ASP A 421 33.10 -12.80 4.42
C ASP A 421 32.99 -12.28 3.00
N HIS A 422 32.08 -11.30 2.80
CA HIS A 422 31.79 -10.71 1.49
C HIS A 422 31.55 -11.78 0.40
N GLY A 423 30.82 -12.84 0.72
CA GLY A 423 30.50 -13.95 -0.18
C GLY A 423 31.64 -14.97 -0.36
N LYS A 424 32.78 -14.81 0.32
CA LYS A 424 33.86 -15.78 0.32
C LYS A 424 33.75 -16.70 1.53
N LEU A 425 33.92 -17.99 1.30
CA LEU A 425 33.93 -18.99 2.37
C LEU A 425 35.12 -18.77 3.31
N LEU A 426 34.84 -18.51 4.60
CA LEU A 426 35.85 -18.44 5.67
C LEU A 426 36.01 -19.77 6.37
N ASN A 427 34.87 -20.36 6.84
CA ASN A 427 34.90 -21.55 7.65
C ASN A 427 33.67 -22.41 7.42
N ILE A 428 33.84 -23.73 7.60
CA ILE A 428 32.71 -24.69 7.70
C ILE A 428 32.94 -25.49 8.97
N SER A 429 32.00 -25.44 9.89
CA SER A 429 31.98 -26.26 11.09
C SER A 429 30.81 -27.23 11.08
N ALA A 430 30.99 -28.42 11.58
CA ALA A 430 29.98 -29.45 11.67
C ALA A 430 29.98 -30.06 13.08
N GLU A 431 28.80 -30.23 13.66
CA GLU A 431 28.63 -30.69 15.02
C GLU A 431 27.61 -31.81 15.15
N GLY A 432 27.92 -32.79 15.95
CA GLY A 432 27.04 -33.92 16.32
C GLY A 432 26.93 -34.99 15.25
N SER A 433 27.57 -36.15 15.48
CA SER A 433 27.59 -37.33 14.59
C SER A 433 28.05 -36.98 13.18
N VAL A 434 29.25 -36.41 13.07
CA VAL A 434 29.79 -35.90 11.81
C VAL A 434 30.29 -37.06 10.93
N GLU A 435 29.80 -37.12 9.69
CA GLU A 435 30.26 -38.00 8.62
C GLU A 435 30.71 -37.14 7.44
N GLY A 436 31.89 -37.42 6.91
CA GLY A 436 32.43 -36.73 5.74
C GLY A 436 32.86 -37.71 4.65
N THR A 437 32.55 -37.38 3.39
CA THR A 437 32.97 -38.14 2.21
C THR A 437 33.53 -37.20 1.15
N TYR A 438 34.75 -37.42 0.74
CA TYR A 438 35.36 -36.75 -0.40
C TYR A 438 35.39 -37.67 -1.62
N ARG A 439 34.92 -37.20 -2.75
CA ARG A 439 35.00 -37.91 -4.05
C ARG A 439 35.82 -37.09 -5.00
N ALA A 440 37.04 -37.55 -5.31
CA ALA A 440 37.90 -36.95 -6.32
C ALA A 440 37.33 -37.22 -7.73
N LEU A 441 37.32 -36.21 -8.60
CA LEU A 441 37.10 -36.40 -10.02
C LEU A 441 38.44 -36.82 -10.63
N LEU A 442 38.55 -38.08 -11.03
CA LEU A 442 39.69 -38.56 -11.80
C LEU A 442 39.67 -37.87 -13.18
N ARG A 443 40.68 -37.08 -13.50
CA ARG A 443 40.89 -36.60 -14.88
C ARG A 443 41.15 -37.83 -15.74
N GLN A 444 40.27 -38.17 -16.69
CA GLN A 444 40.54 -39.10 -17.77
C GLN A 444 41.49 -38.46 -18.80
#